data_10b78f115f61f2d67f00f6777c0e2e78
#
_entry.id   10b78f115f61f2d67f00f6777c0e2e78
#
_cell.length_a   1.000
_cell.length_b   1.000
_cell.length_c   1.000
_cell.angle_alpha   90.00
_cell.angle_beta   90.00
_cell.angle_gamma   90.00
#
_symmetry.space_group_name_H-M   'P 1'
#
loop_
_entity.id
_entity.type
_entity.pdbx_description
1 polymer ?
#
loop_
_entity_poly.entity_id
_entity_poly.type
_entity_poly.pdbx_seq_one_letter_code
_entity_poly.pdbx_strand_id
1 'polypeptide(L)'
;MIKRTLYFGNPAYLSMRLGQIVVKMPGESGEAADDARVRTVPIEDVGVIVLDNKQITLTHALLEMLLDNNCAIITCDSKHLPVGLMLPLVGNTIQNERFRAQLEASLPLKKQLWQQTIQAKIRNQAAVLELSLIHI
;
A
#
# COMPACT_ATOMS: atom_id res chain seq x y z
N MET A 1 0.96 -14.10 -9.82
CA MET A 1 1.01 -12.73 -10.38
C MET A 1 1.38 -11.77 -9.25
N ILE A 2 2.32 -10.86 -9.46
CA ILE A 2 2.67 -9.86 -8.44
C ILE A 2 1.60 -8.78 -8.50
N LYS A 3 0.82 -8.62 -7.42
CA LYS A 3 -0.20 -7.58 -7.31
C LYS A 3 0.45 -6.21 -7.11
N ARG A 4 -0.23 -5.15 -7.56
CA ARG A 4 0.26 -3.76 -7.46
C ARG A 4 0.14 -3.21 -6.04
N THR A 5 1.04 -2.30 -5.70
CA THR A 5 0.90 -1.42 -4.54
C THR A 5 0.39 -0.07 -5.01
N LEU A 6 -0.69 0.42 -4.41
CA LEU A 6 -1.21 1.77 -4.63
C LEU A 6 -0.85 2.66 -3.44
N TYR A 7 -0.24 3.80 -3.71
CA TYR A 7 0.12 4.80 -2.71
C TYR A 7 -0.71 6.08 -2.92
N PHE A 8 -1.38 6.52 -1.88
CA PHE A 8 -2.20 7.72 -1.86
C PHE A 8 -1.61 8.76 -0.89
N GLY A 9 -0.77 9.65 -1.42
CA GLY A 9 -0.15 10.76 -0.69
C GLY A 9 -0.90 12.09 -0.82
N ASN A 10 -1.95 12.15 -1.65
CA ASN A 10 -2.77 13.33 -1.88
C ASN A 10 -4.22 13.09 -1.44
N PRO A 11 -5.01 14.17 -1.19
CA PRO A 11 -6.43 14.06 -0.94
C PRO A 11 -7.14 13.25 -2.02
N ALA A 12 -7.98 12.30 -1.62
CA ALA A 12 -8.70 11.45 -2.56
C ALA A 12 -10.00 10.90 -1.96
N TYR A 13 -11.00 10.70 -2.80
CA TYR A 13 -12.20 9.94 -2.49
C TYR A 13 -12.12 8.59 -3.17
N LEU A 14 -12.05 7.54 -2.37
CA LEU A 14 -11.92 6.16 -2.80
C LEU A 14 -13.25 5.43 -2.62
N SER A 15 -13.78 4.90 -3.70
CA SER A 15 -15.02 4.13 -3.70
C SER A 15 -14.90 2.92 -4.61
N MET A 16 -15.90 2.05 -4.60
CA MET A 16 -15.95 0.87 -5.44
C MET A 16 -17.11 0.98 -6.44
N ARG A 17 -16.87 0.60 -7.69
CA ARG A 17 -17.90 0.45 -8.71
C ARG A 17 -17.52 -0.67 -9.67
N LEU A 18 -18.42 -1.63 -9.86
CA LEU A 18 -18.25 -2.74 -10.82
C LEU A 18 -16.91 -3.50 -10.67
N GLY A 19 -16.51 -3.84 -9.43
CA GLY A 19 -15.26 -4.54 -9.15
C GLY A 19 -14.00 -3.70 -9.36
N GLN A 20 -14.14 -2.39 -9.52
CA GLN A 20 -13.02 -1.47 -9.68
C GLN A 20 -12.95 -0.47 -8.53
N ILE A 21 -11.74 -0.13 -8.13
CA ILE A 21 -11.47 1.00 -7.25
C ILE A 21 -11.65 2.26 -8.09
N VAL A 22 -12.53 3.14 -7.65
CA VAL A 22 -12.74 4.46 -8.26
C VAL A 22 -12.05 5.50 -7.41
N VAL A 23 -11.06 6.18 -8.00
CA VAL A 23 -10.29 7.24 -7.37
C VAL A 23 -10.73 8.58 -7.93
N LYS A 24 -11.30 9.43 -7.06
CA LYS A 24 -11.64 10.81 -7.40
C LYS A 24 -10.72 11.76 -6.64
N MET A 25 -10.03 12.63 -7.34
CA MET A 25 -9.21 13.68 -6.74
C MET A 25 -10.04 14.96 -6.61
N PRO A 26 -9.98 15.67 -5.44
CA PRO A 26 -10.64 16.97 -5.32
C PRO A 26 -10.06 17.96 -6.33
N GLY A 27 -10.92 18.77 -6.96
CA GLY A 27 -10.49 19.87 -7.83
C GLY A 27 -9.87 21.02 -7.02
N GLU A 28 -9.01 21.81 -7.61
CA GLU A 28 -8.39 22.99 -6.97
C GLU A 28 -9.37 24.14 -6.70
N SER A 29 -10.54 24.14 -7.32
CA SER A 29 -11.60 25.12 -7.11
C SER A 29 -12.92 24.37 -7.06
N GLY A 30 -13.58 24.37 -5.91
CA GLY A 30 -14.90 23.81 -5.54
C GLY A 30 -15.98 23.50 -6.60
N GLU A 31 -15.62 23.36 -7.85
CA GLU A 31 -16.49 23.01 -8.95
C GLU A 31 -16.66 21.48 -9.03
N ALA A 32 -17.86 21.06 -9.45
CA ALA A 32 -18.26 19.68 -9.62
C ALA A 32 -17.17 18.86 -10.33
N ALA A 33 -16.83 17.72 -9.73
CA ALA A 33 -15.78 16.82 -10.22
C ALA A 33 -15.92 16.56 -11.71
N ASP A 34 -15.04 17.18 -12.50
CA ASP A 34 -14.91 16.92 -13.92
C ASP A 34 -14.52 15.44 -14.11
N ASP A 35 -15.21 14.72 -14.99
CA ASP A 35 -14.98 13.29 -15.26
C ASP A 35 -13.51 12.97 -15.63
N ALA A 36 -12.75 13.98 -16.06
CA ALA A 36 -11.34 13.87 -16.41
C ALA A 36 -10.40 13.49 -15.24
N ARG A 37 -10.85 13.60 -13.99
CA ARG A 37 -10.04 13.30 -12.78
C ARG A 37 -10.44 12.00 -12.07
N VAL A 38 -11.30 11.21 -12.70
CA VAL A 38 -11.69 9.90 -12.20
C VAL A 38 -10.76 8.84 -12.80
N ARG A 39 -10.08 8.10 -11.96
CA ARG A 39 -9.27 6.94 -12.36
C ARG A 39 -9.85 5.67 -11.78
N THR A 40 -9.79 4.59 -12.54
CA THR A 40 -10.24 3.27 -12.08
C THR A 40 -9.10 2.26 -12.12
N VAL A 41 -9.10 1.37 -11.15
CA VAL A 41 -8.12 0.27 -11.05
C VAL A 41 -8.89 -1.01 -10.70
N PRO A 42 -8.71 -2.11 -11.45
CA PRO A 42 -9.29 -3.40 -11.09
C PRO A 42 -8.83 -3.83 -9.69
N ILE A 43 -9.77 -4.24 -8.84
CA ILE A 43 -9.47 -4.60 -7.46
C ILE A 43 -8.57 -5.84 -7.36
N GLU A 44 -8.73 -6.77 -8.29
CA GLU A 44 -7.94 -8.01 -8.37
C GLU A 44 -6.45 -7.79 -8.61
N ASP A 45 -6.09 -6.66 -9.24
CA ASP A 45 -4.70 -6.28 -9.50
C ASP A 45 -3.99 -5.69 -8.27
N VAL A 46 -4.72 -5.36 -7.21
CA VAL A 46 -4.18 -4.63 -6.05
C VAL A 46 -3.90 -5.57 -4.90
N GLY A 47 -2.68 -5.52 -4.37
CA GLY A 47 -2.25 -6.32 -3.22
C GLY A 47 -2.04 -5.51 -1.96
N VAL A 48 -1.66 -4.24 -2.10
CA VAL A 48 -1.44 -3.33 -0.97
C VAL A 48 -1.96 -1.94 -1.32
N ILE A 49 -2.63 -1.30 -0.36
CA ILE A 49 -2.97 0.12 -0.43
C ILE A 49 -2.31 0.84 0.74
N VAL A 50 -1.62 1.94 0.44
CA VAL A 50 -1.02 2.83 1.44
C VAL A 50 -1.78 4.16 1.45
N LEU A 51 -2.34 4.51 2.61
CA LEU A 51 -3.09 5.73 2.85
C LEU A 51 -2.22 6.70 3.64
N ASP A 52 -1.68 7.71 2.97
CA ASP A 52 -0.70 8.64 3.53
C ASP A 52 -1.14 10.10 3.42
N ASN A 53 -2.43 10.35 3.52
CA ASN A 53 -2.97 11.71 3.57
C ASN A 53 -4.20 11.77 4.49
N LYS A 54 -4.30 12.83 5.30
CA LYS A 54 -5.37 13.04 6.27
C LYS A 54 -6.76 13.29 5.62
N GLN A 55 -6.78 13.69 4.36
CA GLN A 55 -8.00 14.01 3.61
C GLN A 55 -8.40 12.89 2.65
N ILE A 56 -8.04 11.64 2.97
CA ILE A 56 -8.52 10.49 2.23
C ILE A 56 -9.83 10.00 2.85
N THR A 57 -10.83 9.80 2.01
CA THR A 57 -12.10 9.19 2.38
C THR A 57 -12.29 7.87 1.65
N LEU A 58 -12.66 6.82 2.37
CA LEU A 58 -12.99 5.52 1.80
C LEU A 58 -14.42 5.13 2.13
N THR A 59 -15.07 4.46 1.20
CA THR A 59 -16.37 3.82 1.47
C THR A 59 -16.16 2.46 2.14
N HIS A 60 -17.06 2.07 3.04
CA HIS A 60 -17.02 0.75 3.68
C HIS A 60 -17.08 -0.40 2.66
N ALA A 61 -17.89 -0.25 1.60
CA ALA A 61 -17.98 -1.25 0.52
C ALA A 61 -16.61 -1.47 -0.18
N LEU A 62 -15.79 -0.43 -0.32
CA LEU A 62 -14.44 -0.58 -0.85
C LEU A 62 -13.54 -1.33 0.13
N LEU A 63 -13.61 -1.04 1.44
CA LEU A 63 -12.83 -1.74 2.47
C LEU A 63 -13.15 -3.24 2.47
N GLU A 64 -14.42 -3.60 2.45
CA GLU A 64 -14.90 -4.98 2.38
C GLU A 64 -14.30 -5.70 1.17
N MET A 65 -14.49 -5.14 -0.03
CA MET A 65 -14.00 -5.75 -1.26
C MET A 65 -12.47 -5.86 -1.35
N LEU A 66 -11.73 -4.91 -0.80
CA LEU A 66 -10.27 -4.99 -0.73
C LEU A 66 -9.83 -6.16 0.14
N LEU A 67 -10.41 -6.32 1.31
CA LEU A 67 -10.09 -7.42 2.23
C LEU A 67 -10.50 -8.78 1.65
N ASP A 68 -11.64 -8.89 0.99
CA ASP A 68 -12.08 -10.11 0.30
C ASP A 68 -11.12 -10.52 -0.83
N ASN A 69 -10.50 -9.54 -1.49
CA ASN A 69 -9.48 -9.78 -2.52
C ASN A 69 -8.05 -9.93 -1.96
N ASN A 70 -7.90 -10.16 -0.65
CA ASN A 70 -6.61 -10.31 0.03
C ASN A 70 -5.68 -9.10 -0.17
N CYS A 71 -6.24 -7.90 -0.18
CA CYS A 71 -5.48 -6.67 -0.22
C CYS A 71 -5.18 -6.19 1.20
N ALA A 72 -3.93 -5.88 1.50
CA ALA A 72 -3.53 -5.25 2.76
C ALA A 72 -3.73 -3.73 2.68
N ILE A 73 -4.17 -3.11 3.78
CA ILE A 73 -4.36 -1.66 3.86
C ILE A 73 -3.47 -1.12 4.97
N ILE A 74 -2.59 -0.18 4.61
CA ILE A 74 -1.66 0.48 5.53
C ILE A 74 -2.11 1.93 5.68
N THR A 75 -2.18 2.42 6.92
CA THR A 75 -2.41 3.84 7.20
C THR A 75 -1.18 4.46 7.83
N CYS A 76 -0.87 5.71 7.44
CA CYS A 76 0.28 6.45 7.92
C CYS A 76 -0.15 7.60 8.83
N ASP A 77 0.78 8.04 9.69
CA ASP A 77 0.62 9.22 10.54
C ASP A 77 1.01 10.52 9.81
N SER A 78 1.02 11.64 10.56
CA SER A 78 1.43 12.96 10.04
C SER A 78 2.92 13.08 9.71
N LYS A 79 3.72 12.09 10.08
CA LYS A 79 5.16 12.00 9.77
C LYS A 79 5.42 11.01 8.63
N HIS A 80 4.35 10.55 7.95
CA HIS A 80 4.41 9.57 6.88
C HIS A 80 4.93 8.18 7.33
N LEU A 81 4.79 7.87 8.64
CA LEU A 81 5.16 6.58 9.20
C LEU A 81 3.94 5.65 9.26
N PRO A 82 4.07 4.38 8.88
CA PRO A 82 2.99 3.41 9.02
C PRO A 82 2.62 3.21 10.49
N VAL A 83 1.35 3.43 10.84
CA VAL A 83 0.83 3.29 12.22
C VAL A 83 -0.29 2.26 12.32
N GLY A 84 -0.88 1.85 11.20
CA GLY A 84 -1.94 0.84 11.19
C GLY A 84 -1.81 -0.09 9.99
N LEU A 85 -2.18 -1.36 10.21
CA LEU A 85 -2.24 -2.38 9.17
C LEU A 85 -3.56 -3.15 9.31
N MET A 86 -4.35 -3.14 8.24
CA MET A 86 -5.57 -3.93 8.15
C MET A 86 -5.35 -5.11 7.20
N LEU A 87 -5.60 -6.31 7.67
CA LEU A 87 -5.45 -7.56 6.94
C LEU A 87 -6.76 -8.34 6.90
N PRO A 88 -7.02 -9.12 5.84
CA PRO A 88 -8.18 -10.02 5.80
C PRO A 88 -8.10 -11.08 6.90
N LEU A 89 -9.20 -11.30 7.62
CA LEU A 89 -9.27 -12.29 8.69
C LEU A 89 -9.33 -13.74 8.16
N VAL A 90 -9.92 -13.94 6.99
CA VAL A 90 -10.23 -15.28 6.44
C VAL A 90 -9.36 -15.63 5.24
N GLY A 91 -8.59 -14.68 4.71
CA GLY A 91 -7.96 -14.80 3.39
C GLY A 91 -6.81 -15.80 3.28
N ASN A 92 -6.35 -16.44 4.36
CA ASN A 92 -5.22 -17.36 4.28
C ASN A 92 -5.30 -18.46 5.34
N THR A 93 -5.80 -19.62 4.98
CA THR A 93 -5.90 -20.80 5.86
C THR A 93 -4.55 -21.30 6.38
N ILE A 94 -3.45 -21.00 5.68
CA ILE A 94 -2.09 -21.39 6.06
C ILE A 94 -1.30 -20.25 6.75
N GLN A 95 -1.97 -19.15 7.12
CA GLN A 95 -1.31 -18.00 7.74
C GLN A 95 -0.59 -18.39 9.06
N ASN A 96 -1.24 -19.21 9.87
CA ASN A 96 -0.67 -19.69 11.13
C ASN A 96 0.58 -20.56 10.90
N GLU A 97 0.57 -21.39 9.87
CA GLU A 97 1.73 -22.21 9.48
C GLU A 97 2.89 -21.32 9.01
N ARG A 98 2.60 -20.29 8.21
CA ARG A 98 3.61 -19.33 7.75
C ARG A 98 4.21 -18.53 8.90
N PHE A 99 3.41 -18.07 9.85
CA PHE A 99 3.92 -17.39 11.04
C PHE A 99 4.80 -18.32 11.89
N ARG A 100 4.37 -19.56 12.08
CA ARG A 100 5.18 -20.56 12.79
C ARG A 100 6.50 -20.80 12.06
N ALA A 101 6.47 -21.02 10.74
CA ALA A 101 7.67 -21.21 9.93
C ALA A 101 8.63 -20.01 10.00
N GLN A 102 8.12 -18.76 10.07
CA GLN A 102 8.94 -17.57 10.27
C GLN A 102 9.59 -17.52 11.65
N LEU A 103 8.83 -17.86 12.69
CA LEU A 103 9.35 -17.89 14.07
C LEU A 103 10.39 -18.99 14.27
N GLU A 104 10.14 -20.16 13.70
CA GLU A 104 11.00 -21.35 13.81
C GLU A 104 12.14 -21.34 12.77
N ALA A 105 12.19 -20.35 11.89
CA ALA A 105 13.24 -20.23 10.88
C ALA A 105 14.64 -20.27 11.54
N SER A 106 15.56 -21.02 10.92
CA SER A 106 16.91 -21.18 11.44
C SER A 106 17.67 -19.86 11.53
N LEU A 107 18.56 -19.73 12.52
CA LEU A 107 19.36 -18.52 12.68
C LEU A 107 20.18 -18.14 11.43
N PRO A 108 20.78 -19.09 10.68
CA PRO A 108 21.44 -18.77 9.42
C PRO A 108 20.50 -18.14 8.39
N LEU A 109 19.28 -18.67 8.23
CA LEU A 109 18.29 -18.11 7.32
C LEU A 109 17.88 -16.68 7.72
N LYS A 110 17.61 -16.45 9.00
CA LYS A 110 17.30 -15.11 9.54
C LYS A 110 18.42 -14.12 9.26
N LYS A 111 19.69 -14.53 9.44
CA LYS A 111 20.87 -13.71 9.17
C LYS A 111 21.00 -13.37 7.66
N GLN A 112 20.77 -14.34 6.78
CA GLN A 112 20.81 -14.13 5.32
C GLN A 112 19.74 -13.15 4.87
N LEU A 113 18.49 -13.30 5.32
CA LEU A 113 17.40 -12.40 5.00
C LEU A 113 17.67 -10.97 5.52
N TRP A 114 18.17 -10.87 6.75
CA TRP A 114 18.57 -9.59 7.33
C TRP A 114 19.68 -8.91 6.50
N GLN A 115 20.71 -9.66 6.14
CA GLN A 115 21.80 -9.16 5.30
C GLN A 115 21.30 -8.63 3.95
N GLN A 116 20.41 -9.36 3.28
CA GLN A 116 19.82 -8.91 2.01
C GLN A 116 19.03 -7.61 2.19
N THR A 117 18.23 -7.52 3.25
CA THR A 117 17.44 -6.33 3.56
C THR A 117 18.33 -5.11 3.81
N ILE A 118 19.37 -5.25 4.61
CA ILE A 118 20.31 -4.17 4.91
C ILE A 118 21.10 -3.75 3.67
N GLN A 119 21.55 -4.71 2.86
CA GLN A 119 22.24 -4.39 1.60
C GLN A 119 21.34 -3.61 0.63
N ALA A 120 20.07 -4.02 0.48
CA ALA A 120 19.12 -3.30 -0.35
C ALA A 120 18.86 -1.89 0.18
N LYS A 121 18.69 -1.73 1.49
CA LYS A 121 18.52 -0.42 2.13
C LYS A 121 19.70 0.50 1.87
N ILE A 122 20.93 0.02 2.08
CA ILE A 122 22.17 0.81 1.85
C ILE A 122 22.26 1.22 0.38
N ARG A 123 22.01 0.31 -0.56
CA ARG A 123 22.04 0.63 -1.99
C ARG A 123 21.02 1.70 -2.36
N ASN A 124 19.80 1.59 -1.86
CA ASN A 124 18.76 2.58 -2.13
C ASN A 124 19.11 3.95 -1.53
N GLN A 125 19.68 3.99 -0.32
CA GLN A 125 20.14 5.23 0.28
C GLN A 125 21.32 5.86 -0.50
N ALA A 126 22.26 5.06 -0.96
CA ALA A 126 23.35 5.54 -1.80
C ALA A 126 22.84 6.13 -3.12
N ALA A 127 21.90 5.46 -3.79
CA ALA A 127 21.29 5.96 -5.02
C ALA A 127 20.58 7.32 -4.82
N VAL A 128 19.89 7.52 -3.68
CA VAL A 128 19.28 8.82 -3.36
C VAL A 128 20.35 9.91 -3.18
N LEU A 129 21.45 9.60 -2.52
CA LEU A 129 22.56 10.57 -2.35
C LEU A 129 23.21 10.91 -3.69
N GLU A 130 23.45 9.94 -4.56
CA GLU A 130 23.97 10.18 -5.92
C GLU A 130 23.04 11.11 -6.71
N LEU A 131 21.73 10.88 -6.67
CA LEU A 131 20.76 11.76 -7.33
C LEU A 131 20.76 13.18 -6.74
N SER A 132 20.96 13.34 -5.44
CA SER A 132 21.00 14.66 -4.80
C SER A 132 22.28 15.44 -5.14
N LEU A 133 23.40 14.76 -5.39
CA LEU A 133 24.67 15.39 -5.76
C LEU A 133 24.69 15.86 -7.23
N ILE A 134 23.86 15.31 -8.10
CA ILE A 134 23.75 15.72 -9.51
C ILE A 134 22.99 17.07 -9.65
N HIS A 135 22.28 17.51 -8.61
CA HIS A 135 21.50 18.74 -8.60
C HIS A 135 22.16 19.90 -7.84
N ILE A 136 23.44 19.76 -7.47
CA ILE A 136 24.31 20.84 -7.00
C ILE A 136 25.33 21.16 -8.09
#